data_846b1f3a0ee72b614cddc6a11873f84f
#
_entry.id   846b1f3a0ee72b614cddc6a11873f84f
#
_cell.length_a   1.000
_cell.length_b   1.000
_cell.length_c   1.000
_cell.angle_alpha   90.00
_cell.angle_beta   90.00
_cell.angle_gamma   90.00
#
_symmetry.space_group_name_H-M   'P 1'
#
loop_
_entity.id
_entity.type
_entity.pdbx_description
1 polymer ?
#
loop_
_entity_poly.entity_id
_entity_poly.type
_entity_poly.pdbx_seq_one_letter_code
_entity_poly.pdbx_strand_id
1 'polypeptide(L)'
;MNRKSVCSFLYAMMLAILLISCNDDDDHDALAPSELNGTYSNKLSAPANGDSLILSYNGNTCIGKDVEFKTDDGKTADIILKYVLPHDKETAITAIPLTAGTGSYSFSGNATASTGTVFRYQGSIQAGRLVLELSDITIPENRLATNRTWFVAHGNASYYDVDNGSMQTIIGMLYNLVGGKLVSNLISSVLDDLSFQADGNIIARYAPLPDSVRIGNLIGSYVKHSANDWIASPPNLAAYYVEDNTSLYVIPQIDMIIRQVMINKQTKAGSGDSSMEDALLAAYRKINTWSTTGIKMTIRESEEPAKGDLILILDKSEIQELFALLDIVKVFIPEETLNTPVMDLLGDLIPPQFAGIAGILLKGKTLGAILDQLSQELNTIPIEIGIYLYKDKPVN
;
A
#
# COMPACT_ATOMS: atom_id res chain seq x y z
N MET A 1 15.51 -9.20 -25.37
CA MET A 1 16.45 -8.10 -25.07
C MET A 1 16.62 -8.07 -23.55
N ASN A 2 17.83 -8.24 -23.04
CA ASN A 2 18.10 -8.50 -21.63
C ASN A 2 17.82 -7.25 -20.76
N ARG A 3 17.07 -7.40 -19.65
CA ARG A 3 16.74 -6.31 -18.70
C ARG A 3 17.97 -5.50 -18.21
N LYS A 4 19.14 -6.11 -18.13
CA LYS A 4 20.40 -5.43 -17.79
C LYS A 4 20.86 -4.43 -18.87
N SER A 5 20.46 -4.62 -20.13
CA SER A 5 20.81 -3.73 -21.25
C SER A 5 19.99 -2.43 -21.29
N VAL A 6 18.76 -2.46 -20.75
CA VAL A 6 17.88 -1.27 -20.73
C VAL A 6 18.30 -0.30 -19.62
N CYS A 7 18.70 -0.80 -18.45
CA CYS A 7 19.23 0.05 -17.38
C CYS A 7 20.55 0.72 -17.78
N SER A 8 21.46 -0.02 -18.48
CA SER A 8 22.71 0.55 -18.98
C SER A 8 22.49 1.62 -20.07
N PHE A 9 21.44 1.45 -20.88
CA PHE A 9 21.10 2.42 -21.94
C PHE A 9 20.48 3.71 -21.37
N LEU A 10 19.65 3.60 -20.33
CA LEU A 10 19.14 4.75 -19.59
C LEU A 10 20.24 5.51 -18.83
N TYR A 11 21.21 4.79 -18.27
CA TYR A 11 22.37 5.39 -17.61
C TYR A 11 23.29 6.12 -18.61
N ALA A 12 23.52 5.52 -19.78
CA ALA A 12 24.28 6.15 -20.87
C ALA A 12 23.55 7.36 -21.48
N MET A 13 22.24 7.33 -21.54
CA MET A 13 21.45 8.45 -22.07
C MET A 13 21.37 9.62 -21.08
N MET A 14 21.37 9.37 -19.75
CA MET A 14 21.52 10.41 -18.73
C MET A 14 22.92 11.05 -18.75
N LEU A 15 23.98 10.25 -18.97
CA LEU A 15 25.35 10.76 -19.07
C LEU A 15 25.61 11.53 -20.37
N ALA A 16 24.95 11.16 -21.48
CA ALA A 16 25.14 11.80 -22.78
C ALA A 16 24.50 13.21 -22.85
N ILE A 17 23.51 13.51 -22.00
CA ILE A 17 22.91 14.87 -21.91
C ILE A 17 23.84 15.85 -21.19
N LEU A 18 24.85 15.37 -20.48
CA LEU A 18 25.85 16.18 -19.78
C LEU A 18 27.07 16.61 -20.65
N LEU A 19 27.13 16.15 -21.91
CA LEU A 19 28.32 16.41 -22.74
C LEU A 19 28.07 17.27 -23.98
N ILE A 20 26.88 17.86 -24.14
CA ILE A 20 26.63 18.78 -25.28
C ILE A 20 26.37 20.18 -24.71
N SER A 21 27.42 20.87 -24.34
CA SER A 21 27.48 22.33 -24.41
C SER A 21 28.95 22.78 -24.28
N CYS A 22 29.59 22.98 -25.38
CA CYS A 22 30.69 23.93 -25.53
C CYS A 22 30.34 24.84 -26.69
N ASN A 23 30.08 26.05 -26.42
CA ASN A 23 30.38 27.35 -27.00
C ASN A 23 29.17 28.29 -26.94
N ASP A 24 29.27 29.31 -26.17
CA ASP A 24 29.40 30.71 -26.51
C ASP A 24 29.32 31.56 -25.24
N ASP A 25 30.12 32.64 -25.24
CA ASP A 25 30.12 33.69 -24.23
C ASP A 25 28.80 34.47 -24.22
N ASP A 26 27.81 33.91 -23.56
CA ASP A 26 26.66 34.64 -23.06
C ASP A 26 26.70 34.51 -21.52
N ASP A 27 26.66 35.64 -20.83
CA ASP A 27 26.39 35.79 -19.40
C ASP A 27 25.08 35.04 -19.11
N HIS A 28 25.17 33.72 -18.95
CA HIS A 28 24.06 32.94 -18.39
C HIS A 28 23.92 33.40 -16.95
N ASP A 29 22.90 34.18 -16.71
CA ASP A 29 22.44 34.58 -15.38
C ASP A 29 22.47 33.33 -14.50
N ALA A 30 23.43 33.29 -13.57
CA ALA A 30 23.51 32.21 -12.60
C ALA A 30 22.18 32.26 -11.84
N LEU A 31 21.47 31.12 -11.83
CA LEU A 31 20.18 30.98 -11.19
C LEU A 31 20.27 31.56 -9.76
N ALA A 32 19.43 32.51 -9.45
CA ALA A 32 19.45 33.09 -8.11
C ALA A 32 19.06 32.03 -7.07
N PRO A 33 19.85 31.82 -6.01
CA PRO A 33 19.56 30.80 -5.02
C PRO A 33 18.12 30.82 -4.47
N SER A 34 17.54 32.02 -4.36
CA SER A 34 16.18 32.21 -3.88
C SER A 34 15.10 31.61 -4.81
N GLU A 35 15.39 31.44 -6.10
CA GLU A 35 14.45 30.86 -7.08
C GLU A 35 14.35 29.35 -6.95
N LEU A 36 15.25 28.73 -6.18
CA LEU A 36 15.26 27.29 -5.90
C LEU A 36 14.49 26.94 -4.65
N ASN A 37 14.16 27.93 -3.81
CA ASN A 37 13.48 27.70 -2.54
C ASN A 37 12.01 27.38 -2.76
N GLY A 38 11.56 26.22 -2.31
CA GLY A 38 10.16 25.84 -2.48
C GLY A 38 9.85 24.41 -2.04
N THR A 39 8.59 24.07 -2.25
CA THR A 39 8.10 22.70 -2.06
C THR A 39 7.89 22.06 -3.42
N TYR A 40 8.67 21.05 -3.71
CA TYR A 40 8.61 20.25 -4.91
C TYR A 40 7.71 19.04 -4.67
N SER A 41 6.73 18.83 -5.54
CA SER A 41 5.71 17.79 -5.34
C SER A 41 5.59 16.87 -6.56
N ASN A 42 5.31 15.59 -6.32
CA ASN A 42 4.91 14.64 -7.35
C ASN A 42 3.61 13.90 -6.99
N LYS A 43 2.80 14.52 -6.14
CA LYS A 43 1.45 14.04 -5.84
C LYS A 43 0.54 14.15 -7.06
N LEU A 44 -0.34 13.18 -7.24
CA LEU A 44 -1.36 13.25 -8.30
C LEU A 44 -2.31 14.46 -8.15
N SER A 45 -2.46 14.97 -6.92
CA SER A 45 -3.23 16.16 -6.60
C SER A 45 -2.45 17.47 -6.73
N ALA A 46 -1.15 17.44 -7.05
CA ALA A 46 -0.35 18.64 -7.17
C ALA A 46 -0.81 19.53 -8.36
N PRO A 47 -0.75 20.88 -8.24
CA PRO A 47 -1.07 21.75 -9.34
C PRO A 47 -0.16 21.52 -10.54
N ALA A 48 -0.71 21.52 -11.74
CA ALA A 48 0.06 21.31 -12.98
C ALA A 48 1.17 22.35 -13.21
N ASN A 49 1.04 23.54 -12.62
CA ASN A 49 2.00 24.65 -12.72
C ASN A 49 2.91 24.75 -11.49
N GLY A 50 2.86 23.78 -10.58
CA GLY A 50 3.70 23.76 -9.38
C GLY A 50 5.10 23.23 -9.66
N ASP A 51 6.00 23.45 -8.70
CA ASP A 51 7.35 22.93 -8.74
C ASP A 51 7.34 21.39 -8.75
N SER A 52 8.03 20.80 -9.70
CA SER A 52 7.98 19.38 -9.99
C SER A 52 9.06 18.60 -9.24
N LEU A 53 8.67 17.45 -8.65
CA LEU A 53 9.57 16.49 -8.04
C LEU A 53 9.69 15.23 -8.92
N ILE A 54 10.91 14.83 -9.19
CA ILE A 54 11.22 13.48 -9.69
C ILE A 54 11.93 12.75 -8.57
N LEU A 55 11.26 11.80 -7.96
CA LEU A 55 11.79 11.02 -6.84
C LEU A 55 11.96 9.56 -7.23
N SER A 56 13.14 9.04 -6.97
CA SER A 56 13.48 7.62 -7.04
C SER A 56 13.80 7.07 -5.64
N TYR A 57 13.30 5.89 -5.34
CA TYR A 57 13.52 5.15 -4.09
C TYR A 57 14.10 3.78 -4.46
N ASN A 58 15.38 3.56 -4.15
CA ASN A 58 16.14 2.38 -4.56
C ASN A 58 15.99 2.06 -6.07
N GLY A 59 16.15 3.09 -6.91
CA GLY A 59 16.09 2.97 -8.37
C GLY A 59 14.67 2.82 -8.95
N ASN A 60 13.62 2.87 -8.12
CA ASN A 60 12.24 2.78 -8.56
C ASN A 60 11.51 4.11 -8.36
N THR A 61 10.65 4.46 -9.31
CA THR A 61 9.83 5.68 -9.20
C THR A 61 9.01 5.66 -7.92
N CYS A 62 9.01 6.78 -7.20
CA CYS A 62 8.19 7.02 -6.03
C CYS A 62 7.41 8.31 -6.21
N ILE A 63 6.07 8.26 -6.17
CA ILE A 63 5.20 9.43 -6.31
C ILE A 63 4.32 9.59 -5.06
N GLY A 64 3.63 10.73 -4.97
CA GLY A 64 2.77 11.06 -3.82
C GLY A 64 3.55 11.72 -2.68
N LYS A 65 4.70 12.34 -2.98
CA LYS A 65 5.61 12.92 -1.99
C LYS A 65 5.84 14.40 -2.22
N ASP A 66 6.19 15.07 -1.13
CA ASP A 66 6.67 16.45 -1.13
C ASP A 66 8.10 16.50 -0.58
N VAL A 67 8.91 17.37 -1.16
CA VAL A 67 10.26 17.68 -0.70
C VAL A 67 10.42 19.18 -0.65
N GLU A 68 10.76 19.71 0.50
CA GLU A 68 11.15 21.13 0.63
C GLU A 68 12.64 21.25 0.37
N PHE A 69 13.03 22.25 -0.39
CA PHE A 69 14.40 22.61 -0.66
C PHE A 69 14.63 24.07 -0.28
N LYS A 70 15.69 24.34 0.44
CA LYS A 70 16.06 25.70 0.85
C LYS A 70 17.57 25.92 0.74
N THR A 71 17.95 27.02 0.11
CA THR A 71 19.33 27.53 0.09
C THR A 71 19.31 29.04 0.18
N ASP A 72 20.24 29.61 0.94
CA ASP A 72 20.37 31.06 1.07
C ASP A 72 21.53 31.61 0.20
N ASP A 73 22.56 30.82 -0.03
CA ASP A 73 23.81 31.27 -0.64
C ASP A 73 24.21 30.48 -1.91
N GLY A 74 23.46 29.45 -2.27
CA GLY A 74 23.79 28.55 -3.39
C GLY A 74 25.02 27.67 -3.15
N LYS A 75 25.59 27.66 -1.94
CA LYS A 75 26.72 26.81 -1.56
C LYS A 75 26.30 25.64 -0.73
N THR A 76 25.32 25.85 0.13
CA THR A 76 24.71 24.83 0.96
C THR A 76 23.19 24.87 0.85
N ALA A 77 22.55 23.73 1.10
CA ALA A 77 21.09 23.61 1.12
C ALA A 77 20.62 22.76 2.29
N ASP A 78 19.36 22.98 2.66
CA ASP A 78 18.60 22.10 3.51
C ASP A 78 17.50 21.44 2.69
N ILE A 79 17.30 20.13 2.89
CA ILE A 79 16.23 19.34 2.26
C ILE A 79 15.37 18.73 3.37
N ILE A 80 14.03 18.88 3.25
CA ILE A 80 13.09 18.21 4.14
C ILE A 80 12.25 17.24 3.31
N LEU A 81 12.42 15.96 3.59
CA LEU A 81 11.63 14.86 2.99
C LEU A 81 10.35 14.70 3.82
N LYS A 82 9.17 14.86 3.19
CA LYS A 82 7.89 14.71 3.88
C LYS A 82 7.25 13.36 3.56
N TYR A 83 7.11 12.50 4.58
CA TYR A 83 6.55 11.14 4.46
C TYR A 83 7.21 10.28 3.38
N VAL A 84 8.49 10.51 3.10
CA VAL A 84 9.25 9.75 2.10
C VAL A 84 9.77 8.45 2.68
N LEU A 85 10.37 8.52 3.87
CA LEU A 85 10.87 7.34 4.58
C LEU A 85 9.78 6.76 5.50
N PRO A 86 9.70 5.43 5.64
CA PRO A 86 8.78 4.81 6.58
C PRO A 86 9.03 5.31 8.01
N HIS A 87 7.96 5.57 8.76
CA HIS A 87 7.98 6.07 10.14
C HIS A 87 8.41 7.54 10.30
N ASP A 88 8.93 8.19 9.28
CA ASP A 88 9.34 9.60 9.36
C ASP A 88 8.31 10.53 8.71
N LYS A 89 7.71 11.41 9.51
CA LYS A 89 6.86 12.48 8.97
C LYS A 89 7.68 13.48 8.20
N GLU A 90 8.84 13.82 8.75
CA GLU A 90 9.79 14.76 8.17
C GLU A 90 11.21 14.29 8.47
N THR A 91 12.02 14.17 7.43
CA THR A 91 13.45 13.88 7.55
C THR A 91 14.22 15.09 7.01
N ALA A 92 14.88 15.83 7.92
CA ALA A 92 15.69 16.97 7.55
C ALA A 92 17.15 16.54 7.27
N ILE A 93 17.67 16.97 6.14
CA ILE A 93 19.08 16.85 5.76
C ILE A 93 19.61 18.26 5.63
N THR A 94 20.52 18.67 6.51
CA THR A 94 20.96 20.06 6.61
C THR A 94 22.40 20.26 6.13
N ALA A 95 22.71 21.49 5.72
CA ALA A 95 24.03 21.92 5.30
C ALA A 95 24.63 21.05 4.17
N ILE A 96 23.80 20.64 3.22
CA ILE A 96 24.18 19.83 2.06
C ILE A 96 25.06 20.70 1.13
N PRO A 97 26.32 20.32 0.82
CA PRO A 97 27.12 21.06 -0.13
C PRO A 97 26.50 21.01 -1.54
N LEU A 98 26.39 22.18 -2.17
CA LEU A 98 25.93 22.31 -3.55
C LEU A 98 27.09 22.49 -4.49
N THR A 99 27.04 21.81 -5.63
CA THR A 99 27.98 21.99 -6.75
C THR A 99 27.23 22.68 -7.88
N ALA A 100 27.67 23.91 -8.20
CA ALA A 100 27.07 24.68 -9.28
C ALA A 100 27.38 24.07 -10.66
N GLY A 101 26.37 24.04 -11.52
CA GLY A 101 26.44 23.68 -12.93
C GLY A 101 25.73 24.76 -13.78
N THR A 102 25.68 24.57 -15.09
CA THR A 102 24.96 25.51 -15.97
C THR A 102 23.46 25.43 -15.72
N GLY A 103 22.86 26.47 -15.09
CA GLY A 103 21.43 26.55 -14.80
C GLY A 103 20.92 25.51 -13.77
N SER A 104 21.79 24.89 -13.00
CA SER A 104 21.40 23.89 -12.01
C SER A 104 22.44 23.73 -10.91
N TYR A 105 22.06 23.11 -9.81
CA TYR A 105 22.98 22.67 -8.76
C TYR A 105 22.80 21.18 -8.55
N SER A 106 23.92 20.50 -8.28
CA SER A 106 23.93 19.08 -7.92
C SER A 106 24.38 18.89 -6.47
N PHE A 107 23.95 17.79 -5.87
CA PHE A 107 24.27 17.43 -4.49
C PHE A 107 24.24 15.93 -4.27
N SER A 108 24.99 15.44 -3.30
CA SER A 108 24.96 14.04 -2.87
C SER A 108 25.50 13.87 -1.46
N GLY A 109 25.14 12.78 -0.81
CA GLY A 109 25.65 12.46 0.52
C GLY A 109 25.00 11.23 1.11
N ASN A 110 25.27 11.03 2.41
CA ASN A 110 24.62 10.02 3.22
C ASN A 110 23.92 10.70 4.38
N ALA A 111 22.79 10.13 4.81
CA ALA A 111 22.04 10.65 5.96
C ALA A 111 21.49 9.52 6.80
N THR A 112 21.15 9.86 8.04
CA THR A 112 20.44 8.99 8.96
C THR A 112 19.23 9.75 9.46
N ALA A 113 18.05 9.20 9.28
CA ALA A 113 16.81 9.74 9.78
C ALA A 113 16.72 9.61 11.31
N SER A 114 15.81 10.37 11.94
CA SER A 114 15.60 10.34 13.40
C SER A 114 15.17 8.97 13.91
N THR A 115 14.52 8.17 13.06
CA THR A 115 14.08 6.79 13.32
C THR A 115 15.19 5.75 13.19
N GLY A 116 16.40 6.18 12.77
CA GLY A 116 17.55 5.28 12.55
C GLY A 116 17.64 4.70 11.14
N THR A 117 16.74 5.07 10.23
CA THR A 117 16.85 4.70 8.82
C THR A 117 18.07 5.37 8.20
N VAL A 118 18.98 4.58 7.63
CA VAL A 118 20.16 5.08 6.90
C VAL A 118 19.92 5.05 5.41
N PHE A 119 20.44 6.05 4.69
CA PHE A 119 20.28 6.13 3.25
C PHE A 119 21.33 7.02 2.60
N ARG A 120 21.54 6.80 1.34
CA ARG A 120 22.31 7.69 0.45
C ARG A 120 21.34 8.53 -0.35
N TYR A 121 21.68 9.79 -0.58
CA TYR A 121 20.93 10.68 -1.45
C TYR A 121 21.84 11.27 -2.54
N GLN A 122 21.28 11.49 -3.71
CA GLN A 122 21.88 12.29 -4.77
C GLN A 122 20.80 12.99 -5.57
N GLY A 123 21.10 14.16 -6.10
CA GLY A 123 20.11 14.91 -6.85
C GLY A 123 20.63 16.12 -7.56
N SER A 124 19.72 16.76 -8.28
CA SER A 124 19.96 18.05 -8.92
C SER A 124 18.71 18.91 -8.84
N ILE A 125 18.92 20.21 -8.76
CA ILE A 125 17.86 21.20 -8.70
C ILE A 125 18.09 22.30 -9.73
N GLN A 126 17.02 22.72 -10.36
CA GLN A 126 16.90 23.86 -11.25
C GLN A 126 15.58 24.58 -10.97
N ALA A 127 15.36 25.77 -11.51
CA ALA A 127 14.09 26.49 -11.32
C ALA A 127 12.88 25.58 -11.66
N GLY A 128 11.98 25.43 -10.72
CA GLY A 128 10.75 24.65 -10.86
C GLY A 128 10.92 23.12 -10.93
N ARG A 129 12.15 22.57 -10.73
CA ARG A 129 12.35 21.12 -10.83
C ARG A 129 13.42 20.60 -9.88
N LEU A 130 13.05 19.63 -9.07
CA LEU A 130 13.95 18.85 -8.21
C LEU A 130 13.97 17.39 -8.68
N VAL A 131 15.18 16.86 -8.94
CA VAL A 131 15.42 15.44 -9.16
C VAL A 131 16.16 14.91 -7.94
N LEU A 132 15.60 13.90 -7.29
CA LEU A 132 16.18 13.30 -6.08
C LEU A 132 16.13 11.78 -6.16
N GLU A 133 17.23 11.14 -5.92
CA GLU A 133 17.35 9.70 -5.77
C GLU A 133 17.77 9.37 -4.34
N LEU A 134 17.02 8.49 -3.70
CA LEU A 134 17.38 7.84 -2.45
C LEU A 134 17.76 6.39 -2.73
N SER A 135 18.94 5.99 -2.28
CA SER A 135 19.48 4.64 -2.48
C SER A 135 20.11 4.09 -1.21
N ASP A 136 20.47 2.81 -1.24
CA ASP A 136 21.09 2.11 -0.09
C ASP A 136 20.29 2.28 1.21
N ILE A 137 18.95 2.33 1.06
CA ILE A 137 18.05 2.59 2.17
C ILE A 137 17.95 1.34 3.04
N THR A 138 18.15 1.52 4.35
CA THR A 138 18.03 0.44 5.34
C THR A 138 17.32 0.96 6.57
N ILE A 139 16.14 0.41 6.87
CA ILE A 139 15.39 0.67 8.10
C ILE A 139 15.99 -0.12 9.27
N PRO A 140 15.75 0.27 10.53
CA PRO A 140 16.17 -0.50 11.68
C PRO A 140 15.72 -1.96 11.63
N GLU A 141 16.59 -2.86 12.09
CA GLU A 141 16.29 -4.28 12.15
C GLU A 141 15.06 -4.55 13.01
N ASN A 142 14.21 -5.46 12.56
CA ASN A 142 12.97 -5.81 13.23
C ASN A 142 12.63 -7.29 13.06
N ARG A 143 11.64 -7.80 13.83
CA ARG A 143 11.29 -9.22 13.84
C ARG A 143 10.68 -9.77 12.56
N LEU A 144 10.10 -8.94 11.71
CA LEU A 144 9.63 -9.34 10.37
C LEU A 144 10.79 -9.44 9.38
N ALA A 145 11.83 -8.82 9.80
CA ALA A 145 13.19 -8.65 9.37
C ALA A 145 13.59 -9.10 7.98
N THR A 146 14.14 -8.13 7.36
CA THR A 146 15.34 -8.22 6.54
C THR A 146 15.29 -9.38 5.56
N ASN A 147 14.57 -9.13 4.44
CA ASN A 147 14.51 -10.03 3.28
C ASN A 147 13.88 -11.40 3.56
N ARG A 148 13.11 -11.52 4.64
CA ARG A 148 12.35 -12.74 4.91
C ARG A 148 11.03 -12.70 4.18
N THR A 149 10.72 -13.79 3.50
CA THR A 149 9.42 -14.06 2.91
C THR A 149 8.56 -14.80 3.92
N TRP A 150 7.33 -14.32 4.10
CA TRP A 150 6.31 -14.93 4.95
C TRP A 150 5.21 -15.48 4.06
N PHE A 151 4.94 -16.78 4.17
CA PHE A 151 3.99 -17.50 3.33
C PHE A 151 2.60 -17.50 3.95
N VAL A 152 1.57 -17.31 3.13
CA VAL A 152 0.18 -17.38 3.57
C VAL A 152 -0.21 -18.83 3.86
N ALA A 153 -0.98 -19.05 4.91
CA ALA A 153 -1.53 -20.34 5.26
C ALA A 153 -2.72 -20.70 4.34
N HIS A 154 -2.45 -21.22 3.14
CA HIS A 154 -3.51 -21.54 2.17
C HIS A 154 -4.60 -22.43 2.75
N GLY A 155 -5.87 -22.01 2.60
CA GLY A 155 -7.04 -22.67 3.15
C GLY A 155 -7.34 -22.34 4.62
N ASN A 156 -6.36 -21.79 5.37
CA ASN A 156 -6.48 -21.38 6.76
C ASN A 156 -5.87 -19.97 7.00
N ALA A 157 -5.90 -19.13 5.99
CA ALA A 157 -5.19 -17.85 6.02
C ALA A 157 -5.77 -16.83 7.00
N SER A 158 -7.07 -16.89 7.32
CA SER A 158 -7.69 -15.90 8.21
C SER A 158 -7.60 -16.30 9.67
N TYR A 159 -7.17 -15.36 10.50
CA TYR A 159 -7.34 -15.38 11.96
C TYR A 159 -8.56 -14.56 12.33
N TYR A 160 -9.32 -15.05 13.30
CA TYR A 160 -10.48 -14.36 13.83
C TYR A 160 -10.72 -14.77 15.28
N ASP A 161 -10.91 -13.78 16.13
CA ASP A 161 -11.36 -13.96 17.51
C ASP A 161 -12.45 -12.95 17.84
N VAL A 162 -13.54 -13.43 18.46
CA VAL A 162 -14.62 -12.60 19.00
C VAL A 162 -14.88 -13.06 20.41
N ASP A 163 -14.71 -12.16 21.35
CA ASP A 163 -14.94 -12.42 22.76
C ASP A 163 -16.41 -12.77 23.03
N ASN A 164 -16.61 -13.89 23.73
CA ASN A 164 -17.82 -14.38 24.40
C ASN A 164 -19.19 -14.04 23.76
N GLY A 165 -19.64 -14.82 22.82
CA GLY A 165 -21.01 -14.75 22.34
C GLY A 165 -21.14 -14.49 20.84
N SER A 166 -20.14 -14.84 20.11
CA SER A 166 -20.05 -14.66 18.64
C SER A 166 -21.29 -15.10 17.86
N MET A 167 -22.06 -16.04 18.36
CA MET A 167 -23.32 -16.50 17.74
C MET A 167 -24.52 -15.60 18.06
N GLN A 168 -24.38 -14.65 18.98
CA GLN A 168 -25.47 -13.73 19.35
C GLN A 168 -25.42 -12.42 18.52
N THR A 169 -24.34 -12.21 17.77
CA THR A 169 -24.14 -11.04 16.92
C THR A 169 -24.19 -11.44 15.46
N ILE A 170 -24.64 -10.54 14.59
CA ILE A 170 -24.65 -10.79 13.14
C ILE A 170 -23.25 -11.00 12.61
N ILE A 171 -22.26 -10.20 13.06
CA ILE A 171 -20.85 -10.35 12.65
C ILE A 171 -20.36 -11.74 13.03
N GLY A 172 -20.46 -12.13 14.29
CA GLY A 172 -19.99 -13.44 14.74
C GLY A 172 -20.66 -14.60 14.02
N MET A 173 -21.97 -14.48 13.84
CA MET A 173 -22.73 -15.49 13.09
C MET A 173 -22.29 -15.57 11.62
N LEU A 174 -22.24 -14.47 10.89
CA LEU A 174 -21.85 -14.46 9.47
C LEU A 174 -20.42 -14.95 9.30
N TYR A 175 -19.52 -14.58 10.20
CA TYR A 175 -18.15 -15.07 10.15
C TYR A 175 -18.09 -16.58 10.38
N ASN A 176 -18.73 -17.10 11.42
CA ASN A 176 -18.73 -18.52 11.73
C ASN A 176 -19.43 -19.38 10.65
N LEU A 177 -20.48 -18.86 10.03
CA LEU A 177 -21.23 -19.58 9.00
C LEU A 177 -20.51 -19.62 7.64
N VAL A 178 -19.97 -18.49 7.24
CA VAL A 178 -19.51 -18.27 5.87
C VAL A 178 -18.19 -17.49 5.85
N GLY A 179 -18.06 -16.45 6.67
CA GLY A 179 -17.04 -15.42 6.55
C GLY A 179 -15.63 -15.95 6.77
N GLY A 180 -15.40 -16.79 7.77
CA GLY A 180 -14.08 -17.30 8.08
C GLY A 180 -13.49 -18.12 6.93
N LYS A 181 -14.30 -19.01 6.33
CA LYS A 181 -13.87 -19.78 5.15
C LYS A 181 -13.75 -18.90 3.90
N LEU A 182 -14.72 -18.02 3.68
CA LEU A 182 -14.72 -17.11 2.54
C LEU A 182 -13.47 -16.21 2.56
N VAL A 183 -13.20 -15.56 3.70
CA VAL A 183 -12.02 -14.68 3.86
C VAL A 183 -10.73 -15.46 3.71
N SER A 184 -10.63 -16.63 4.34
CA SER A 184 -9.46 -17.49 4.24
C SER A 184 -9.21 -17.95 2.79
N ASN A 185 -10.25 -18.39 2.09
CA ASN A 185 -10.14 -18.83 0.71
C ASN A 185 -9.88 -17.68 -0.25
N LEU A 186 -10.46 -16.49 0.00
CA LEU A 186 -10.17 -15.29 -0.78
C LEU A 186 -8.69 -14.91 -0.66
N ILE A 187 -8.18 -14.78 0.56
CA ILE A 187 -6.77 -14.46 0.80
C ILE A 187 -5.87 -15.52 0.13
N SER A 188 -6.16 -16.80 0.33
CA SER A 188 -5.41 -17.91 -0.26
C SER A 188 -5.46 -17.95 -1.79
N SER A 189 -6.52 -17.38 -2.39
CA SER A 189 -6.68 -17.30 -3.85
C SER A 189 -5.93 -16.12 -4.46
N VAL A 190 -5.60 -15.10 -3.69
CA VAL A 190 -5.00 -13.87 -4.25
C VAL A 190 -3.59 -13.60 -3.75
N LEU A 191 -3.16 -14.21 -2.64
CA LEU A 191 -1.89 -13.92 -1.98
C LEU A 191 -1.15 -15.23 -1.66
N ASP A 192 0.11 -15.34 -2.14
CA ASP A 192 1.02 -16.47 -1.85
C ASP A 192 1.93 -16.12 -0.66
N ASP A 193 2.59 -14.97 -0.76
CA ASP A 193 3.54 -14.54 0.26
C ASP A 193 3.69 -13.01 0.35
N LEU A 194 4.31 -12.58 1.44
CA LEU A 194 4.69 -11.20 1.73
C LEU A 194 6.17 -11.16 2.07
N SER A 195 6.93 -10.31 1.40
CA SER A 195 8.34 -10.05 1.70
C SER A 195 8.51 -8.66 2.28
N PHE A 196 8.96 -8.58 3.52
CA PHE A 196 9.31 -7.34 4.20
C PHE A 196 10.77 -7.00 3.90
N GLN A 197 10.99 -5.99 3.08
CA GLN A 197 12.31 -5.63 2.57
C GLN A 197 13.10 -4.76 3.55
N ALA A 198 14.42 -4.83 3.49
CA ALA A 198 15.30 -4.03 4.35
C ALA A 198 15.16 -2.51 4.14
N ASP A 199 14.64 -2.09 3.00
CA ASP A 199 14.37 -0.69 2.67
C ASP A 199 12.99 -0.20 3.14
N GLY A 200 12.24 -1.03 3.85
CA GLY A 200 10.89 -0.70 4.31
C GLY A 200 9.80 -0.92 3.27
N ASN A 201 10.08 -1.50 2.12
CA ASN A 201 9.06 -1.91 1.16
C ASN A 201 8.40 -3.24 1.57
N ILE A 202 7.13 -3.41 1.21
CA ILE A 202 6.45 -4.71 1.21
C ILE A 202 6.28 -5.15 -0.24
N ILE A 203 6.78 -6.34 -0.56
CA ILE A 203 6.52 -6.99 -1.84
C ILE A 203 5.61 -8.18 -1.60
N ALA A 204 4.46 -8.19 -2.25
CA ALA A 204 3.52 -9.29 -2.21
C ALA A 204 3.66 -10.16 -3.48
N ARG A 205 3.60 -11.47 -3.34
CA ARG A 205 3.34 -12.35 -4.49
C ARG A 205 1.86 -12.66 -4.54
N TYR A 206 1.23 -12.23 -5.62
CA TYR A 206 -0.22 -12.30 -5.77
C TYR A 206 -0.61 -12.85 -7.13
N ALA A 207 -1.85 -13.35 -7.21
CA ALA A 207 -2.48 -13.74 -8.47
C ALA A 207 -3.86 -13.08 -8.55
N PRO A 208 -4.26 -12.54 -9.73
CA PRO A 208 -5.60 -12.03 -9.90
C PRO A 208 -6.62 -13.19 -9.87
N LEU A 209 -7.78 -12.92 -9.30
CA LEU A 209 -8.89 -13.88 -9.43
C LEU A 209 -9.31 -13.98 -10.90
N PRO A 210 -9.51 -15.19 -11.43
CA PRO A 210 -10.10 -15.36 -12.75
C PRO A 210 -11.50 -14.75 -12.82
N ASP A 211 -11.86 -14.12 -13.94
CA ASP A 211 -13.18 -13.49 -14.15
C ASP A 211 -14.37 -14.47 -14.00
N SER A 212 -14.11 -15.78 -14.15
CA SER A 212 -15.10 -16.85 -13.97
C SER A 212 -15.39 -17.17 -12.49
N VAL A 213 -14.55 -16.71 -11.56
CA VAL A 213 -14.70 -17.02 -10.14
C VAL A 213 -15.74 -16.08 -9.53
N ARG A 214 -16.82 -16.67 -9.03
CA ARG A 214 -17.81 -15.96 -8.22
C ARG A 214 -17.45 -16.08 -6.75
N ILE A 215 -17.77 -15.05 -5.96
CA ILE A 215 -17.50 -15.01 -4.50
C ILE A 215 -18.07 -16.25 -3.81
N GLY A 216 -19.26 -16.71 -4.21
CA GLY A 216 -19.88 -17.93 -3.68
C GLY A 216 -19.04 -19.20 -3.84
N ASN A 217 -18.24 -19.30 -4.89
CA ASN A 217 -17.35 -20.44 -5.10
C ASN A 217 -16.23 -20.52 -4.04
N LEU A 218 -15.82 -19.35 -3.53
CA LEU A 218 -14.76 -19.26 -2.53
C LEU A 218 -15.16 -19.75 -1.12
N ILE A 219 -16.45 -19.99 -0.88
CA ILE A 219 -16.89 -20.60 0.38
C ILE A 219 -16.48 -22.09 0.44
N GLY A 220 -16.52 -22.77 -0.71
CA GLY A 220 -16.17 -24.19 -0.80
C GLY A 220 -14.65 -24.44 -0.83
N SER A 221 -13.92 -23.65 -1.60
CA SER A 221 -12.47 -23.83 -1.79
C SER A 221 -11.81 -22.57 -2.33
N TYR A 222 -10.50 -22.42 -2.08
CA TYR A 222 -9.71 -21.37 -2.74
C TYR A 222 -9.29 -21.79 -4.16
N VAL A 223 -8.98 -20.79 -4.99
CA VAL A 223 -8.44 -21.00 -6.33
C VAL A 223 -6.97 -21.43 -6.21
N LYS A 224 -6.67 -22.64 -6.72
CA LYS A 224 -5.29 -23.12 -6.76
C LYS A 224 -4.59 -22.55 -7.97
N HIS A 225 -3.47 -21.89 -7.74
CA HIS A 225 -2.60 -21.36 -8.78
C HIS A 225 -1.34 -22.23 -8.93
N SER A 226 -0.81 -22.27 -10.15
CA SER A 226 0.53 -22.81 -10.38
C SER A 226 1.61 -21.82 -9.91
N ALA A 227 2.82 -22.31 -9.72
CA ALA A 227 3.92 -21.44 -9.28
C ALA A 227 4.18 -20.25 -10.25
N ASN A 228 3.83 -20.39 -11.52
CA ASN A 228 4.03 -19.36 -12.55
C ASN A 228 2.92 -18.31 -12.61
N ASP A 229 1.78 -18.56 -11.96
CA ASP A 229 0.64 -17.64 -11.94
C ASP A 229 0.85 -16.51 -10.92
N TRP A 230 1.72 -16.72 -9.94
CA TRP A 230 2.03 -15.76 -8.90
C TRP A 230 3.01 -14.71 -9.42
N ILE A 231 2.62 -13.45 -9.37
CA ILE A 231 3.41 -12.30 -9.78
C ILE A 231 3.80 -11.44 -8.58
N ALA A 232 5.01 -10.88 -8.61
CA ALA A 232 5.43 -9.94 -7.58
C ALA A 232 4.78 -8.57 -7.79
N SER A 233 4.32 -7.96 -6.72
CA SER A 233 3.85 -6.57 -6.78
C SER A 233 4.99 -5.63 -7.19
N PRO A 234 4.69 -4.53 -7.87
CA PRO A 234 5.66 -3.46 -8.06
C PRO A 234 6.18 -2.95 -6.70
N PRO A 235 7.44 -2.50 -6.63
CA PRO A 235 7.94 -1.82 -5.44
C PRO A 235 7.23 -0.48 -5.22
N ASN A 236 7.35 0.06 -4.02
CA ASN A 236 6.78 1.33 -3.60
C ASN A 236 5.23 1.39 -3.66
N LEU A 237 4.52 0.25 -3.62
CA LEU A 237 3.06 0.24 -3.42
C LEU A 237 2.68 0.26 -1.95
N ALA A 238 3.48 -0.33 -1.09
CA ALA A 238 3.31 -0.32 0.35
C ALA A 238 4.66 -0.26 1.04
N ALA A 239 4.77 0.58 2.05
CA ALA A 239 5.91 0.62 2.95
C ALA A 239 5.51 0.09 4.33
N TYR A 240 6.49 -0.19 5.19
CA TYR A 240 6.25 -0.63 6.55
C TYR A 240 7.33 -0.16 7.51
N TYR A 241 6.96 -0.13 8.78
CA TYR A 241 7.89 -0.11 9.91
C TYR A 241 7.32 -0.92 11.07
N VAL A 242 8.17 -1.26 12.03
CA VAL A 242 7.78 -2.03 13.22
C VAL A 242 8.22 -1.29 14.46
N GLU A 243 7.28 -1.06 15.38
CA GLU A 243 7.55 -0.51 16.72
C GLU A 243 7.52 -1.64 17.76
N ASP A 244 8.48 -1.59 18.69
CA ASP A 244 8.56 -2.49 19.86
C ASP A 244 8.48 -4.00 19.52
N ASN A 245 8.80 -4.37 18.30
CA ASN A 245 8.68 -5.74 17.76
C ASN A 245 7.26 -6.36 17.86
N THR A 246 6.25 -5.57 18.22
CA THR A 246 4.86 -6.04 18.39
C THR A 246 3.86 -5.32 17.53
N SER A 247 4.18 -4.11 17.06
CA SER A 247 3.29 -3.29 16.25
C SER A 247 3.88 -3.10 14.86
N LEU A 248 3.20 -3.62 13.85
CA LEU A 248 3.48 -3.39 12.44
C LEU A 248 2.60 -2.24 11.94
N TYR A 249 3.19 -1.31 11.22
CA TYR A 249 2.46 -0.28 10.50
C TYR A 249 2.68 -0.46 8.99
N VAL A 250 1.60 -0.67 8.26
CA VAL A 250 1.61 -0.79 6.80
C VAL A 250 1.14 0.51 6.20
N ILE A 251 2.00 1.16 5.44
CA ILE A 251 1.75 2.48 4.82
C ILE A 251 1.45 2.27 3.34
N PRO A 252 0.18 2.26 2.91
CA PRO A 252 -0.16 2.19 1.50
C PRO A 252 0.30 3.47 0.78
N GLN A 253 0.99 3.33 -0.33
CA GLN A 253 1.41 4.43 -1.17
C GLN A 253 0.30 4.72 -2.20
N ILE A 254 -0.68 5.49 -1.77
CA ILE A 254 -1.97 5.63 -2.49
C ILE A 254 -1.78 6.15 -3.91
N ASP A 255 -0.94 7.17 -4.13
CA ASP A 255 -0.67 7.71 -5.47
C ASP A 255 -0.03 6.66 -6.39
N MET A 256 0.86 5.81 -5.83
CA MET A 256 1.43 4.69 -6.58
C MET A 256 0.38 3.64 -6.94
N ILE A 257 -0.53 3.32 -6.01
CA ILE A 257 -1.63 2.36 -6.23
C ILE A 257 -2.58 2.90 -7.32
N ILE A 258 -3.00 4.15 -7.23
CA ILE A 258 -3.87 4.78 -8.23
C ILE A 258 -3.22 4.76 -9.61
N ARG A 259 -1.95 5.16 -9.69
CA ARG A 259 -1.18 5.12 -10.94
C ARG A 259 -1.13 3.70 -11.53
N GLN A 260 -0.90 2.68 -10.70
CA GLN A 260 -0.87 1.29 -11.16
C GLN A 260 -2.23 0.83 -11.72
N VAL A 261 -3.33 1.22 -11.06
CA VAL A 261 -4.70 0.94 -11.53
C VAL A 261 -4.97 1.62 -12.88
N MET A 262 -4.55 2.89 -13.03
CA MET A 262 -4.72 3.64 -14.29
C MET A 262 -3.92 3.01 -15.44
N ILE A 263 -2.67 2.59 -15.21
CA ILE A 263 -1.85 1.90 -16.22
C ILE A 263 -2.52 0.58 -16.64
N ASN A 264 -3.01 -0.21 -15.70
CA ASN A 264 -3.67 -1.48 -15.97
C ASN A 264 -4.98 -1.31 -16.75
N LYS A 265 -5.71 -0.20 -16.55
CA LYS A 265 -6.92 0.14 -17.32
C LYS A 265 -6.59 0.53 -18.75
N GLN A 266 -5.57 1.34 -18.99
CA GLN A 266 -5.16 1.74 -20.33
C GLN A 266 -4.74 0.56 -21.20
N THR A 267 -4.18 -0.49 -20.60
CA THR A 267 -3.83 -1.73 -21.31
C THR A 267 -5.03 -2.60 -21.65
N LYS A 268 -6.17 -2.45 -20.96
CA LYS A 268 -7.43 -3.18 -21.20
C LYS A 268 -8.46 -2.42 -22.04
N ALA A 269 -8.05 -1.39 -22.80
CA ALA A 269 -8.84 -0.49 -23.67
C ALA A 269 -10.36 -0.75 -23.67
N GLY A 270 -11.13 0.02 -22.90
CA GLY A 270 -12.59 0.04 -22.92
C GLY A 270 -13.16 0.95 -21.85
N SER A 271 -13.70 2.10 -22.26
CA SER A 271 -14.55 3.07 -21.56
C SER A 271 -14.31 3.26 -20.04
N GLY A 272 -13.56 4.31 -19.69
CA GLY A 272 -13.49 4.82 -18.33
C GLY A 272 -14.86 5.32 -17.87
N ASP A 273 -15.44 4.68 -16.87
CA ASP A 273 -16.61 5.16 -16.17
C ASP A 273 -16.13 6.28 -15.21
N SER A 274 -16.51 7.53 -15.46
CA SER A 274 -16.13 8.69 -14.64
C SER A 274 -16.58 8.53 -13.17
N SER A 275 -17.63 7.77 -12.94
CA SER A 275 -18.15 7.47 -11.59
C SER A 275 -17.14 6.70 -10.72
N MET A 276 -16.31 5.84 -11.33
CA MET A 276 -15.29 5.07 -10.62
C MET A 276 -14.07 5.92 -10.25
N GLU A 277 -13.74 6.93 -11.07
CA GLU A 277 -12.67 7.89 -10.76
C GLU A 277 -13.04 8.78 -9.58
N ASP A 278 -14.26 9.30 -9.57
CA ASP A 278 -14.78 10.13 -8.48
C ASP A 278 -14.83 9.39 -7.16
N ALA A 279 -15.13 8.11 -7.21
CA ALA A 279 -15.17 7.30 -6.02
C ALA A 279 -13.81 6.85 -5.52
N LEU A 280 -12.87 6.55 -6.41
CA LEU A 280 -11.47 6.35 -6.02
C LEU A 280 -10.91 7.61 -5.36
N LEU A 281 -11.24 8.80 -5.86
CA LEU A 281 -10.87 10.07 -5.27
C LEU A 281 -11.54 10.30 -3.90
N ALA A 282 -12.80 9.90 -3.74
CA ALA A 282 -13.50 9.99 -2.45
C ALA A 282 -12.94 9.00 -1.41
N ALA A 283 -12.64 7.77 -1.83
CA ALA A 283 -11.93 6.78 -1.02
C ALA A 283 -10.53 7.28 -0.65
N TYR A 284 -9.79 7.85 -1.60
CA TYR A 284 -8.49 8.48 -1.39
C TYR A 284 -8.51 9.50 -0.24
N ARG A 285 -9.49 10.38 -0.22
CA ARG A 285 -9.59 11.42 0.82
C ARG A 285 -9.83 10.85 2.22
N LYS A 286 -10.56 9.73 2.33
CA LYS A 286 -10.79 9.02 3.60
C LYS A 286 -9.58 8.18 4.04
N ILE A 287 -8.84 7.61 3.10
CA ILE A 287 -7.68 6.74 3.36
C ILE A 287 -6.39 7.56 3.61
N ASN A 288 -6.45 8.89 3.46
CA ASN A 288 -5.26 9.74 3.55
C ASN A 288 -4.50 9.61 4.90
N THR A 289 -5.18 9.29 5.98
CA THR A 289 -4.56 8.97 7.27
C THR A 289 -3.63 7.76 7.16
N TRP A 290 -4.02 6.71 6.46
CA TRP A 290 -3.21 5.50 6.30
C TRP A 290 -1.94 5.71 5.48
N SER A 291 -1.95 6.66 4.55
CA SER A 291 -0.76 7.01 3.77
C SER A 291 0.30 7.75 4.59
N THR A 292 -0.07 8.26 5.76
CA THR A 292 0.81 9.05 6.64
C THR A 292 1.14 8.34 7.95
N THR A 293 0.15 7.74 8.61
CA THR A 293 0.33 7.03 9.89
C THR A 293 0.50 5.53 9.73
N GLY A 294 0.07 4.97 8.61
CA GLY A 294 0.02 3.53 8.37
C GLY A 294 -1.21 2.87 8.99
N ILE A 295 -1.51 1.67 8.49
CA ILE A 295 -2.51 0.76 9.05
C ILE A 295 -1.82 -0.03 10.15
N LYS A 296 -2.29 0.11 11.38
CA LYS A 296 -1.69 -0.58 12.52
C LYS A 296 -2.15 -2.02 12.62
N MET A 297 -1.19 -2.92 12.79
CA MET A 297 -1.41 -4.35 13.02
C MET A 297 -0.58 -4.83 14.20
N THR A 298 -1.14 -5.69 15.02
CA THR A 298 -0.42 -6.37 16.09
C THR A 298 0.27 -7.63 15.53
N ILE A 299 1.56 -7.79 15.85
CA ILE A 299 2.34 -8.98 15.51
C ILE A 299 2.26 -9.94 16.71
N ARG A 300 1.65 -11.10 16.53
CA ARG A 300 1.50 -12.15 17.57
C ARG A 300 2.09 -13.47 17.08
N GLU A 301 2.75 -14.21 17.96
CA GLU A 301 3.09 -15.60 17.66
C GLU A 301 1.83 -16.45 17.63
N SER A 302 1.78 -17.40 16.71
CA SER A 302 0.63 -18.29 16.62
C SER A 302 0.70 -19.35 17.71
N GLU A 303 -0.39 -19.53 18.45
CA GLU A 303 -0.58 -20.63 19.36
C GLU A 303 -0.98 -21.93 18.64
N GLU A 304 -1.30 -21.82 17.33
CA GLU A 304 -1.67 -22.94 16.47
C GLU A 304 -0.63 -23.14 15.34
N PRO A 305 0.49 -23.84 15.61
CA PRO A 305 1.56 -24.02 14.62
C PRO A 305 1.10 -24.67 13.31
N ALA A 306 -0.01 -25.41 13.33
CA ALA A 306 -0.61 -26.00 12.14
C ALA A 306 -1.27 -24.95 11.22
N LYS A 307 -1.53 -23.73 11.69
CA LYS A 307 -2.11 -22.62 10.92
C LYS A 307 -1.08 -21.56 10.53
N GLY A 308 0.04 -21.48 11.27
CA GLY A 308 1.08 -20.49 11.00
C GLY A 308 2.05 -20.35 12.17
N ASP A 309 3.17 -19.64 11.94
CA ASP A 309 4.13 -19.26 12.97
C ASP A 309 3.81 -17.90 13.58
N LEU A 310 3.13 -17.05 12.81
CA LEU A 310 2.85 -15.68 13.15
C LEU A 310 1.44 -15.29 12.71
N ILE A 311 0.83 -14.36 13.45
CA ILE A 311 -0.43 -13.74 13.11
C ILE A 311 -0.20 -12.23 13.01
N LEU A 312 -0.62 -11.62 11.90
CA LEU A 312 -0.76 -10.17 11.79
C LEU A 312 -2.23 -9.83 12.02
N ILE A 313 -2.51 -9.16 13.14
CA ILE A 313 -3.87 -8.84 13.58
C ILE A 313 -4.11 -7.36 13.34
N LEU A 314 -5.18 -7.06 12.61
CA LEU A 314 -5.62 -5.69 12.39
C LEU A 314 -6.21 -5.11 13.69
N ASP A 315 -5.74 -3.93 14.09
CA ASP A 315 -6.28 -3.24 15.25
C ASP A 315 -7.76 -2.87 15.04
N LYS A 316 -8.54 -2.85 16.12
CA LYS A 316 -9.98 -2.55 16.06
C LYS A 316 -10.28 -1.21 15.40
N SER A 317 -9.49 -0.18 15.69
CA SER A 317 -9.63 1.14 15.07
C SER A 317 -9.50 1.08 13.55
N GLU A 318 -8.57 0.28 13.05
CA GLU A 318 -8.34 0.10 11.61
C GLU A 318 -9.47 -0.70 10.95
N ILE A 319 -10.03 -1.67 11.68
CA ILE A 319 -11.23 -2.40 11.23
C ILE A 319 -12.40 -1.42 11.07
N GLN A 320 -12.60 -0.51 12.02
CA GLN A 320 -13.65 0.52 11.95
C GLN A 320 -13.46 1.45 10.75
N GLU A 321 -12.21 1.89 10.48
CA GLU A 321 -11.89 2.71 9.31
C GLU A 321 -12.14 1.96 7.99
N LEU A 322 -11.78 0.66 7.93
CA LEU A 322 -12.10 -0.19 6.77
C LEU A 322 -13.60 -0.26 6.51
N PHE A 323 -14.39 -0.44 7.56
CA PHE A 323 -15.85 -0.51 7.42
C PHE A 323 -16.47 0.85 7.06
N ALA A 324 -15.86 1.96 7.50
CA ALA A 324 -16.27 3.29 7.04
C ALA A 324 -16.06 3.47 5.51
N LEU A 325 -15.15 2.71 4.90
CA LEU A 325 -14.99 2.67 3.44
C LEU A 325 -16.11 1.88 2.75
N LEU A 326 -16.81 0.96 3.45
CA LEU A 326 -17.96 0.25 2.88
C LEU A 326 -19.07 1.22 2.49
N ASP A 327 -19.23 2.34 3.20
CA ASP A 327 -20.22 3.37 2.84
C ASP A 327 -19.91 3.99 1.46
N ILE A 328 -18.63 4.06 1.11
CA ILE A 328 -18.20 4.48 -0.23
C ILE A 328 -18.44 3.36 -1.24
N VAL A 329 -18.11 2.12 -0.86
CA VAL A 329 -18.32 0.95 -1.74
C VAL A 329 -19.80 0.70 -2.01
N LYS A 330 -20.69 0.98 -1.06
CA LYS A 330 -22.15 0.88 -1.24
C LYS A 330 -22.65 1.72 -2.41
N VAL A 331 -22.05 2.89 -2.67
CA VAL A 331 -22.43 3.77 -3.79
C VAL A 331 -22.23 3.08 -5.15
N PHE A 332 -21.36 2.06 -5.23
CA PHE A 332 -21.08 1.29 -6.45
C PHE A 332 -21.86 -0.01 -6.56
N ILE A 333 -22.49 -0.43 -5.48
CA ILE A 333 -23.37 -1.59 -5.50
C ILE A 333 -24.73 -1.13 -6.05
N PRO A 334 -25.23 -1.72 -7.15
CA PRO A 334 -26.55 -1.37 -7.67
C PRO A 334 -27.62 -1.45 -6.57
N GLU A 335 -28.53 -0.49 -6.56
CA GLU A 335 -29.59 -0.42 -5.55
C GLU A 335 -30.41 -1.72 -5.49
N GLU A 336 -30.64 -2.35 -6.64
CA GLU A 336 -31.27 -3.67 -6.74
C GLU A 336 -30.54 -4.73 -5.91
N THR A 337 -29.18 -4.72 -5.98
CA THR A 337 -28.34 -5.64 -5.21
C THR A 337 -28.38 -5.34 -3.73
N LEU A 338 -28.35 -4.06 -3.33
CA LEU A 338 -28.46 -3.65 -1.92
C LEU A 338 -29.83 -4.02 -1.33
N ASN A 339 -30.87 -3.99 -2.14
CA ASN A 339 -32.23 -4.36 -1.75
C ASN A 339 -32.51 -5.87 -1.86
N THR A 340 -31.56 -6.67 -2.37
CA THR A 340 -31.73 -8.12 -2.46
C THR A 340 -31.74 -8.74 -1.06
N PRO A 341 -32.71 -9.60 -0.72
CA PRO A 341 -32.72 -10.34 0.54
C PRO A 341 -31.44 -11.15 0.71
N VAL A 342 -30.81 -11.05 1.88
CA VAL A 342 -29.52 -11.74 2.15
C VAL A 342 -29.67 -13.26 2.03
N MET A 343 -30.84 -13.82 2.37
CA MET A 343 -31.13 -15.24 2.23
C MET A 343 -31.13 -15.70 0.76
N ASP A 344 -31.49 -14.82 -0.18
CA ASP A 344 -31.46 -15.12 -1.62
C ASP A 344 -30.02 -15.12 -2.15
N LEU A 345 -29.13 -14.34 -1.51
CA LEU A 345 -27.70 -14.30 -1.86
C LEU A 345 -26.89 -15.43 -1.21
N LEU A 346 -27.22 -15.79 0.01
CA LEU A 346 -26.43 -16.69 0.87
C LEU A 346 -27.13 -18.04 1.13
N GLY A 347 -28.42 -18.20 0.79
CA GLY A 347 -29.21 -19.36 1.19
C GLY A 347 -28.59 -20.71 0.82
N ASP A 348 -28.08 -20.81 -0.40
CA ASP A 348 -27.40 -22.03 -0.89
C ASP A 348 -26.00 -22.24 -0.28
N LEU A 349 -25.47 -21.20 0.38
CA LEU A 349 -24.12 -21.18 0.95
C LEU A 349 -24.13 -21.49 2.43
N ILE A 350 -25.30 -21.40 3.08
CA ILE A 350 -25.45 -21.66 4.50
C ILE A 350 -25.53 -23.17 4.73
N PRO A 351 -24.58 -23.75 5.50
CA PRO A 351 -24.64 -25.17 5.81
C PRO A 351 -25.98 -25.56 6.45
N PRO A 352 -26.57 -26.72 6.12
CA PRO A 352 -27.90 -27.13 6.56
C PRO A 352 -28.10 -27.07 8.08
N GLN A 353 -27.06 -27.36 8.87
CA GLN A 353 -27.12 -27.32 10.33
C GLN A 353 -27.34 -25.90 10.89
N PHE A 354 -27.04 -24.86 10.10
CA PHE A 354 -27.19 -23.47 10.50
C PHE A 354 -28.38 -22.76 9.82
N ALA A 355 -29.05 -23.43 8.87
CA ALA A 355 -30.14 -22.83 8.11
C ALA A 355 -31.28 -22.30 8.98
N GLY A 356 -31.58 -22.99 10.09
CA GLY A 356 -32.61 -22.56 11.04
C GLY A 356 -32.26 -21.25 11.74
N ILE A 357 -31.03 -21.11 12.23
CA ILE A 357 -30.55 -19.91 12.94
C ILE A 357 -30.42 -18.75 11.95
N ALA A 358 -29.82 -19.01 10.79
CA ALA A 358 -29.69 -18.02 9.73
C ALA A 358 -31.05 -17.53 9.23
N GLY A 359 -32.03 -18.45 9.07
CA GLY A 359 -33.39 -18.12 8.70
C GLY A 359 -34.10 -17.21 9.69
N ILE A 360 -33.77 -17.29 11.00
CA ILE A 360 -34.34 -16.39 12.03
C ILE A 360 -33.64 -15.01 11.99
N LEU A 361 -32.30 -14.99 11.92
CA LEU A 361 -31.51 -13.77 12.08
C LEU A 361 -31.45 -12.92 10.80
N LEU A 362 -31.48 -13.55 9.63
CA LEU A 362 -31.38 -12.90 8.32
C LEU A 362 -32.74 -12.71 7.63
N LYS A 363 -33.82 -13.25 8.21
CA LYS A 363 -35.18 -13.17 7.63
C LYS A 363 -35.58 -11.72 7.37
N GLY A 364 -35.89 -11.41 6.12
CA GLY A 364 -36.32 -10.10 5.70
C GLY A 364 -35.28 -9.00 5.70
N LYS A 365 -34.01 -9.34 5.97
CA LYS A 365 -32.91 -8.38 5.89
C LYS A 365 -32.34 -8.35 4.48
N THR A 366 -32.11 -7.15 3.97
CA THR A 366 -31.43 -6.92 2.69
C THR A 366 -29.92 -6.83 2.90
N LEU A 367 -29.13 -6.94 1.82
CA LEU A 367 -27.69 -6.76 1.87
C LEU A 367 -27.32 -5.38 2.47
N GLY A 368 -28.02 -4.32 2.04
CA GLY A 368 -27.80 -2.98 2.58
C GLY A 368 -28.02 -2.90 4.08
N ALA A 369 -29.13 -3.46 4.60
CA ALA A 369 -29.45 -3.50 6.02
C ALA A 369 -28.41 -4.29 6.85
N ILE A 370 -27.86 -5.38 6.29
CA ILE A 370 -26.77 -6.14 6.94
C ILE A 370 -25.48 -5.31 7.00
N LEU A 371 -25.12 -4.64 5.92
CA LEU A 371 -23.91 -3.78 5.90
C LEU A 371 -24.02 -2.64 6.93
N ASP A 372 -25.23 -2.04 7.09
CA ASP A 372 -25.46 -1.01 8.11
C ASP A 372 -25.36 -1.57 9.52
N GLN A 373 -25.91 -2.75 9.76
CA GLN A 373 -25.86 -3.40 11.07
C GLN A 373 -24.41 -3.84 11.40
N LEU A 374 -23.64 -4.35 10.44
CA LEU A 374 -22.24 -4.68 10.61
C LEU A 374 -21.43 -3.47 11.09
N SER A 375 -21.64 -2.31 10.48
CA SER A 375 -20.98 -1.07 10.86
C SER A 375 -21.31 -0.67 12.31
N GLN A 376 -22.55 -0.86 12.76
CA GLN A 376 -22.96 -0.56 14.15
C GLN A 376 -22.39 -1.56 15.16
N GLU A 377 -22.41 -2.85 14.85
CA GLU A 377 -21.92 -3.91 15.74
C GLU A 377 -20.40 -3.81 15.96
N LEU A 378 -19.62 -3.46 14.92
CA LEU A 378 -18.17 -3.26 15.02
C LEU A 378 -17.75 -2.23 16.06
N ASN A 379 -18.62 -1.24 16.35
CA ASN A 379 -18.34 -0.24 17.37
C ASN A 379 -18.45 -0.81 18.80
N THR A 380 -19.25 -1.86 19.00
CA THR A 380 -19.62 -2.37 20.33
C THR A 380 -18.94 -3.70 20.68
N ILE A 381 -18.50 -4.48 19.70
CA ILE A 381 -17.97 -5.84 19.90
C ILE A 381 -16.45 -5.83 19.85
N PRO A 382 -15.74 -6.48 20.79
CA PRO A 382 -14.32 -6.76 20.63
C PRO A 382 -14.15 -7.82 19.53
N ILE A 383 -13.48 -7.44 18.46
CA ILE A 383 -13.19 -8.29 17.32
C ILE A 383 -11.70 -8.17 16.95
N GLU A 384 -11.06 -9.30 16.74
CA GLU A 384 -9.74 -9.39 16.14
C GLU A 384 -9.85 -10.10 14.79
N ILE A 385 -9.29 -9.49 13.76
CA ILE A 385 -9.19 -10.07 12.41
C ILE A 385 -7.74 -10.01 11.98
N GLY A 386 -7.23 -11.08 11.40
CA GLY A 386 -5.84 -11.13 11.00
C GLY A 386 -5.55 -12.18 9.93
N ILE A 387 -4.26 -12.35 9.69
CA ILE A 387 -3.74 -13.30 8.72
C ILE A 387 -2.66 -14.17 9.35
N TYR A 388 -2.77 -15.48 9.15
CA TYR A 388 -1.73 -16.45 9.53
C TYR A 388 -0.62 -16.50 8.48
N LEU A 389 0.62 -16.48 8.96
CA LEU A 389 1.81 -16.52 8.13
C LEU A 389 2.79 -17.60 8.63
N TYR A 390 3.43 -18.29 7.69
CA TYR A 390 4.51 -19.24 7.94
C TYR A 390 5.88 -18.64 7.61
N LYS A 391 6.89 -18.99 8.40
CA LYS A 391 8.30 -18.68 8.11
C LYS A 391 8.82 -19.44 6.90
N ASP A 392 8.42 -20.70 6.81
CA ASP A 392 8.84 -21.60 5.74
C ASP A 392 7.62 -21.96 4.88
N LYS A 393 7.83 -22.14 3.57
CA LYS A 393 6.73 -22.52 2.69
C LYS A 393 6.14 -23.86 3.12
N PRO A 394 4.83 -23.92 3.44
CA PRO A 394 4.20 -25.18 3.83
C PRO A 394 4.38 -26.20 2.71
N VAL A 395 4.75 -27.43 3.09
CA VAL A 395 4.78 -28.57 2.16
C VAL A 395 3.32 -29.02 1.98
N ASN A 396 2.76 -28.74 0.81
CA ASN A 396 1.38 -29.14 0.43
C ASN A 396 1.32 -30.62 0.05
#